data_c9c1affc4748b12d0f74b8da752de9e1
#
_entry.id   c9c1affc4748b12d0f74b8da752de9e1
#
_cell.length_a   1.000
_cell.length_b   1.000
_cell.length_c   1.000
_cell.angle_alpha   90.00
_cell.angle_beta   90.00
_cell.angle_gamma   90.00
#
_symmetry.space_group_name_H-M   'P 1'
#
loop_
_entity.id
_entity.type
_entity.pdbx_description
1 polymer ?
#
loop_
_entity_poly.entity_id
_entity_poly.type
_entity_poly.pdbx_seq_one_letter_code
_entity_poly.pdbx_strand_id
1 'polypeptide(L)'
;LGDVYKRQDEYLWYRRSVTLPEGFFRGGRLLLHFGAVDQRCTVWVNGRKAGSHTGGYLPFALDVTELIEGDAFTLELRVTDPTDTGSLSRGKQRLKNTGIWYTPQSGIWQTVWMECVPENYLRSLRITPKPEENAVHIRLEADDPAMAAVTICRDGGIIAEGQTDENGESTLTIPAEELRLWSPEEPFLYDAAITLAGGDKVESYFGMRAFGIGKDEKGLPRLLLNGKPYFQNGLLDQGYWSDGYYTAPSDEALIHDIAEMKRLGFNMLRKHIKVEPLRWYYHCDRLGMLVWQDMMNGGESYSPLSIYVFSNLGLRVKDDRYRYFSRSDEAGRTHYYEELGQMIDLLYNCLLYTSDAADDL
;
A
#
# COMPACT_ATOMS: atom_id res chain seq x y z
N LEU A 1 16.47 -6.66 -5.26
CA LEU A 1 17.87 -6.23 -5.32
C LEU A 1 17.92 -5.03 -6.26
N GLY A 2 17.71 -3.83 -5.70
CA GLY A 2 17.80 -2.60 -6.47
C GLY A 2 19.26 -2.27 -6.78
N ASP A 3 19.57 -2.06 -8.06
CA ASP A 3 20.87 -1.54 -8.45
C ASP A 3 20.84 -0.02 -8.39
N VAL A 4 21.87 0.58 -7.81
CA VAL A 4 22.01 2.04 -7.72
C VAL A 4 22.60 2.56 -9.01
N TYR A 5 21.80 3.23 -9.83
CA TYR A 5 22.25 3.86 -11.06
C TYR A 5 22.41 5.36 -10.89
N LYS A 6 23.57 5.87 -11.31
CA LYS A 6 23.90 7.31 -11.31
C LYS A 6 23.65 8.00 -12.66
N ARG A 7 23.14 7.29 -13.67
CA ARG A 7 22.93 7.82 -15.03
C ARG A 7 21.49 7.65 -15.46
N GLN A 8 20.86 8.75 -15.83
CA GLN A 8 19.43 8.86 -16.15
C GLN A 8 19.01 8.31 -17.52
N ASP A 9 19.96 8.11 -18.43
CA ASP A 9 19.67 7.75 -19.83
C ASP A 9 19.80 6.25 -20.11
N GLU A 10 20.03 5.44 -19.07
CA GLU A 10 20.22 4.01 -19.21
C GLU A 10 18.96 3.23 -18.88
N TYR A 11 18.71 2.18 -19.65
CA TYR A 11 17.66 1.22 -19.37
C TYR A 11 18.24 0.12 -18.46
N LEU A 12 17.53 -0.17 -17.37
CA LEU A 12 17.80 -1.35 -16.57
C LEU A 12 17.00 -2.53 -17.13
N TRP A 13 17.70 -3.59 -17.53
CA TRP A 13 17.09 -4.79 -18.07
C TRP A 13 17.20 -5.96 -17.11
N TYR A 14 16.05 -6.60 -16.85
CA TYR A 14 15.96 -7.88 -16.17
C TYR A 14 15.54 -8.94 -17.16
N ARG A 15 16.14 -10.12 -17.05
CA ARG A 15 15.72 -11.31 -17.81
C ARG A 15 15.83 -12.54 -16.91
N ARG A 16 14.78 -13.35 -16.90
CA ARG A 16 14.73 -14.59 -16.13
C ARG A 16 13.98 -15.66 -16.90
N SER A 17 14.54 -16.88 -16.92
CA SER A 17 13.80 -18.08 -17.28
C SER A 17 13.05 -18.56 -16.06
N VAL A 18 11.76 -18.81 -16.21
CA VAL A 18 10.85 -19.27 -15.16
C VAL A 18 10.30 -20.62 -15.58
N THR A 19 10.30 -21.57 -14.64
CA THR A 19 9.61 -22.87 -14.82
C THR A 19 8.53 -22.94 -13.75
N LEU A 20 7.29 -23.14 -14.18
CA LEU A 20 6.16 -23.32 -13.28
C LEU A 20 6.26 -24.71 -12.61
N PRO A 21 5.92 -24.82 -11.33
CA PRO A 21 5.79 -26.10 -10.67
C PRO A 21 4.76 -26.99 -11.38
N GLU A 22 4.95 -28.31 -11.33
CA GLU A 22 3.99 -29.26 -11.87
C GLU A 22 2.59 -29.04 -11.26
N GLY A 23 1.57 -28.93 -12.13
CA GLY A 23 0.19 -28.66 -11.72
C GLY A 23 -0.06 -27.26 -11.18
N PHE A 24 0.85 -26.31 -11.37
CA PHE A 24 0.63 -24.91 -11.00
C PHE A 24 -0.51 -24.28 -11.78
N PHE A 25 -0.53 -24.47 -13.13
CA PHE A 25 -1.64 -24.03 -13.95
C PHE A 25 -2.70 -25.13 -14.03
N ARG A 26 -3.90 -24.84 -13.55
CA ARG A 26 -5.04 -25.79 -13.48
C ARG A 26 -6.26 -25.32 -14.28
N GLY A 27 -6.03 -24.44 -15.25
CA GLY A 27 -7.07 -23.68 -15.93
C GLY A 27 -7.34 -22.34 -15.21
N GLY A 28 -8.10 -21.45 -15.81
CA GLY A 28 -8.31 -20.10 -15.33
C GLY A 28 -7.23 -19.14 -15.82
N ARG A 29 -6.75 -18.25 -14.96
CA ARG A 29 -5.81 -17.19 -15.31
C ARG A 29 -4.48 -17.29 -14.57
N LEU A 30 -3.42 -16.87 -15.24
CA LEU A 30 -2.09 -16.69 -14.63
C LEU A 30 -1.82 -15.19 -14.44
N LEU A 31 -1.75 -14.75 -13.20
CA LEU A 31 -1.50 -13.38 -12.86
C LEU A 31 -0.04 -13.21 -12.39
N LEU A 32 0.67 -12.29 -13.04
CA LEU A 32 2.04 -11.91 -12.67
C LEU A 32 2.00 -10.58 -11.91
N HIS A 33 2.39 -10.62 -10.66
CA HIS A 33 2.35 -9.48 -9.74
C HIS A 33 3.72 -8.89 -9.50
N PHE A 34 3.75 -7.57 -9.41
CA PHE A 34 4.90 -6.78 -9.00
C PHE A 34 4.50 -5.93 -7.80
N GLY A 35 5.20 -6.06 -6.68
CA GLY A 35 4.96 -5.25 -5.49
C GLY A 35 5.31 -3.78 -5.70
N ALA A 36 6.43 -3.50 -6.35
CA ALA A 36 6.80 -2.16 -6.83
C ALA A 36 8.00 -2.22 -7.78
N VAL A 37 8.01 -1.34 -8.77
CA VAL A 37 9.11 -1.15 -9.73
C VAL A 37 9.32 0.33 -9.97
N ASP A 38 10.45 0.88 -9.54
CA ASP A 38 10.79 2.30 -9.69
C ASP A 38 11.53 2.55 -11.00
N GLN A 39 11.03 3.37 -11.95
CA GLN A 39 9.87 4.22 -11.86
C GLN A 39 8.88 3.95 -13.01
N ARG A 40 9.36 3.51 -14.18
CA ARG A 40 8.53 3.11 -15.34
C ARG A 40 9.05 1.81 -15.89
N CYS A 41 8.16 0.89 -16.15
CA CYS A 41 8.56 -0.40 -16.72
C CYS A 41 7.68 -0.87 -17.88
N THR A 42 8.28 -1.72 -18.70
CA THR A 42 7.56 -2.53 -19.69
C THR A 42 7.96 -3.97 -19.48
N VAL A 43 6.97 -4.87 -19.51
CA VAL A 43 7.11 -6.29 -19.23
C VAL A 43 6.83 -7.08 -20.50
N TRP A 44 7.67 -8.07 -20.78
CA TRP A 44 7.46 -9.05 -21.84
C TRP A 44 7.53 -10.47 -21.29
N VAL A 45 6.69 -11.33 -21.85
CA VAL A 45 6.69 -12.76 -21.62
C VAL A 45 6.89 -13.45 -22.97
N ASN A 46 7.90 -14.30 -23.10
CA ASN A 46 8.27 -14.96 -24.34
C ASN A 46 8.47 -13.98 -25.53
N GLY A 47 9.04 -12.80 -25.25
CA GLY A 47 9.24 -11.74 -26.25
C GLY A 47 7.97 -10.99 -26.65
N ARG A 48 6.78 -11.35 -26.15
CA ARG A 48 5.51 -10.64 -26.38
C ARG A 48 5.25 -9.67 -25.23
N LYS A 49 4.85 -8.43 -25.55
CA LYS A 49 4.55 -7.42 -24.53
C LYS A 49 3.34 -7.86 -23.69
N ALA A 50 3.55 -8.00 -22.37
CA ALA A 50 2.49 -8.27 -21.40
C ALA A 50 1.82 -6.98 -20.90
N GLY A 51 2.62 -5.93 -20.66
CA GLY A 51 2.08 -4.67 -20.18
C GLY A 51 3.17 -3.63 -19.87
N SER A 52 2.73 -2.53 -19.27
CA SER A 52 3.63 -1.47 -18.78
C SER A 52 3.02 -0.81 -17.55
N HIS A 53 3.87 -0.25 -16.68
CA HIS A 53 3.47 0.46 -15.48
C HIS A 53 4.28 1.74 -15.33
N THR A 54 3.68 2.74 -14.68
CA THR A 54 4.30 4.01 -14.32
C THR A 54 3.96 4.31 -12.86
N GLY A 55 4.96 4.71 -12.08
CA GLY A 55 4.88 4.89 -10.63
C GLY A 55 5.81 3.91 -9.91
N GLY A 56 6.52 4.39 -8.88
CA GLY A 56 7.58 3.62 -8.22
C GLY A 56 7.17 2.91 -6.94
N TYR A 57 5.92 3.07 -6.46
CA TYR A 57 5.56 2.69 -5.09
C TYR A 57 4.40 1.71 -4.96
N LEU A 58 3.54 1.65 -5.97
CA LEU A 58 2.31 0.87 -5.89
C LEU A 58 2.43 -0.45 -6.66
N PRO A 59 1.77 -1.51 -6.19
CA PRO A 59 1.75 -2.79 -6.87
C PRO A 59 0.92 -2.74 -8.15
N PHE A 60 1.24 -3.64 -9.07
CA PHE A 60 0.44 -3.90 -10.25
C PHE A 60 0.49 -5.38 -10.63
N ALA A 61 -0.52 -5.84 -11.35
CA ALA A 61 -0.62 -7.19 -11.85
C ALA A 61 -0.87 -7.20 -13.36
N LEU A 62 -0.40 -8.24 -14.02
CA LEU A 62 -0.59 -8.48 -15.45
C LEU A 62 -1.14 -9.89 -15.64
N ASP A 63 -2.24 -10.01 -16.39
CA ASP A 63 -2.71 -11.30 -16.89
C ASP A 63 -1.77 -11.76 -18.01
N VAL A 64 -1.10 -12.87 -17.78
CA VAL A 64 -0.11 -13.45 -18.71
C VAL A 64 -0.53 -14.80 -19.27
N THR A 65 -1.78 -15.20 -19.04
CA THR A 65 -2.34 -16.51 -19.43
C THR A 65 -2.07 -16.83 -20.89
N GLU A 66 -2.42 -15.92 -21.80
CA GLU A 66 -2.26 -16.10 -23.24
C GLU A 66 -0.82 -15.99 -23.75
N LEU A 67 0.13 -15.65 -22.86
CA LEU A 67 1.54 -15.45 -23.21
C LEU A 67 2.43 -16.63 -22.83
N ILE A 68 1.90 -17.57 -22.04
CA ILE A 68 2.63 -18.73 -21.53
C ILE A 68 2.08 -19.99 -22.21
N GLU A 69 2.95 -20.68 -22.91
CA GLU A 69 2.68 -21.98 -23.51
C GLU A 69 3.53 -23.03 -22.79
N GLY A 70 2.88 -24.01 -22.17
CA GLY A 70 3.56 -25.04 -21.35
C GLY A 70 4.00 -24.53 -20.00
N ASP A 71 5.04 -25.16 -19.44
CA ASP A 71 5.46 -24.94 -18.04
C ASP A 71 6.66 -23.99 -17.89
N ALA A 72 7.23 -23.49 -18.99
CA ALA A 72 8.40 -22.63 -18.95
C ALA A 72 8.25 -21.41 -19.85
N PHE A 73 8.74 -20.28 -19.39
CA PHE A 73 8.72 -19.02 -20.14
C PHE A 73 9.92 -18.14 -19.79
N THR A 74 10.17 -17.15 -20.65
CA THR A 74 11.13 -16.10 -20.40
C THR A 74 10.38 -14.83 -19.99
N LEU A 75 10.72 -14.29 -18.81
CA LEU A 75 10.27 -13.00 -18.33
C LEU A 75 11.35 -11.95 -18.60
N GLU A 76 10.99 -10.87 -19.24
CA GLU A 76 11.86 -9.72 -19.48
C GLU A 76 11.20 -8.44 -18.97
N LEU A 77 11.97 -7.58 -18.35
CA LEU A 77 11.52 -6.29 -17.84
C LEU A 77 12.54 -5.21 -18.23
N ARG A 78 12.07 -4.13 -18.81
CA ARG A 78 12.86 -2.93 -19.05
C ARG A 78 12.36 -1.81 -18.14
N VAL A 79 13.27 -1.21 -17.39
CA VAL A 79 12.95 -0.10 -16.49
C VAL A 79 13.68 1.16 -16.92
N THR A 80 13.02 2.29 -16.75
CA THR A 80 13.61 3.64 -16.82
C THR A 80 13.23 4.40 -15.56
N ASP A 81 14.22 5.06 -14.98
CA ASP A 81 14.01 5.87 -13.77
C ASP A 81 14.76 7.21 -13.91
N PRO A 82 14.08 8.30 -14.29
CA PRO A 82 14.66 9.63 -14.30
C PRO A 82 14.84 10.22 -12.90
N THR A 83 14.51 9.52 -11.86
CA THR A 83 14.59 9.86 -10.44
C THR A 83 13.94 11.22 -10.14
N ASP A 84 14.70 12.34 -10.16
CA ASP A 84 14.26 13.66 -9.74
C ASP A 84 14.21 14.69 -10.90
N THR A 85 14.24 14.24 -12.15
CA THR A 85 14.15 15.12 -13.33
C THR A 85 12.76 15.15 -13.96
N GLY A 86 11.82 14.36 -13.46
CA GLY A 86 10.43 14.32 -13.94
C GLY A 86 9.43 14.90 -12.94
N SER A 87 8.15 14.69 -13.25
CA SER A 87 7.01 15.14 -12.43
C SER A 87 6.37 14.01 -11.60
N LEU A 88 6.88 12.78 -11.70
CA LEU A 88 6.36 11.62 -10.96
C LEU A 88 6.75 11.64 -9.48
N SER A 89 6.05 10.87 -8.69
CA SER A 89 6.38 10.64 -7.28
C SER A 89 7.73 9.96 -7.14
N ARG A 90 8.57 10.44 -6.23
CA ARG A 90 9.94 9.95 -6.00
C ARG A 90 10.33 9.83 -4.52
N GLY A 91 9.45 10.29 -3.62
CA GLY A 91 9.73 10.31 -2.18
C GLY A 91 10.98 11.13 -1.83
N LYS A 92 11.82 10.60 -0.97
CA LYS A 92 13.09 11.24 -0.53
C LYS A 92 14.27 11.02 -1.49
N GLN A 93 14.05 10.51 -2.68
CA GLN A 93 15.11 10.18 -3.62
C GLN A 93 15.59 11.39 -4.40
N ARG A 94 16.91 11.58 -4.48
CA ARG A 94 17.56 12.56 -5.38
C ARG A 94 18.92 12.05 -5.86
N LEU A 95 19.24 12.35 -7.12
CA LEU A 95 20.56 12.08 -7.69
C LEU A 95 21.67 12.81 -6.93
N LYS A 96 21.39 14.04 -6.48
CA LYS A 96 22.27 14.78 -5.58
C LYS A 96 21.73 14.66 -4.16
N ASN A 97 22.08 13.57 -3.48
CA ASN A 97 21.60 13.18 -2.16
C ASN A 97 22.30 13.97 -1.04
N THR A 98 22.00 15.24 -0.90
CA THR A 98 22.50 16.12 0.17
C THR A 98 21.38 16.57 1.10
N GLY A 99 21.69 16.89 2.34
CA GLY A 99 20.72 17.35 3.35
C GLY A 99 19.75 16.26 3.73
N ILE A 100 18.47 16.49 3.47
CA ILE A 100 17.39 15.55 3.83
C ILE A 100 17.11 14.45 2.81
N TRP A 101 17.86 14.43 1.70
CA TRP A 101 17.62 13.53 0.56
C TRP A 101 18.47 12.27 0.64
N TYR A 102 17.90 11.15 0.19
CA TYR A 102 18.55 9.85 0.15
C TYR A 102 19.07 9.48 -1.23
N THR A 103 19.99 8.54 -1.25
CA THR A 103 20.49 7.90 -2.47
C THR A 103 19.31 7.27 -3.22
N PRO A 104 19.15 7.55 -4.53
CA PRO A 104 18.08 6.95 -5.30
C PRO A 104 18.36 5.48 -5.58
N GLN A 105 17.30 4.74 -5.77
CA GLN A 105 17.31 3.38 -6.29
C GLN A 105 16.40 3.29 -7.51
N SER A 106 16.62 2.30 -8.36
CA SER A 106 15.82 2.08 -9.56
C SER A 106 15.49 0.60 -9.70
N GLY A 107 14.39 0.30 -10.37
CA GLY A 107 14.01 -1.06 -10.72
C GLY A 107 13.13 -1.77 -9.69
N ILE A 108 13.18 -3.09 -9.69
CA ILE A 108 12.37 -3.94 -8.83
C ILE A 108 12.88 -3.83 -7.39
N TRP A 109 12.08 -3.31 -6.47
CA TRP A 109 12.46 -3.21 -5.07
C TRP A 109 11.51 -3.92 -4.10
N GLN A 110 10.36 -4.42 -4.60
CA GLN A 110 9.46 -5.31 -3.87
C GLN A 110 9.33 -6.66 -4.60
N THR A 111 8.65 -7.62 -3.95
CA THR A 111 8.50 -8.99 -4.45
C THR A 111 7.81 -9.05 -5.80
N VAL A 112 8.25 -9.97 -6.65
CA VAL A 112 7.57 -10.39 -7.87
C VAL A 112 7.12 -11.83 -7.68
N TRP A 113 5.82 -12.10 -7.93
CA TRP A 113 5.24 -13.44 -7.77
C TRP A 113 4.18 -13.72 -8.82
N MET A 114 3.76 -14.97 -8.91
CA MET A 114 2.65 -15.41 -9.77
C MET A 114 1.63 -16.18 -8.95
N GLU A 115 0.40 -16.11 -9.39
CA GLU A 115 -0.68 -16.98 -8.93
C GLU A 115 -1.52 -17.50 -10.10
N CYS A 116 -2.15 -18.65 -9.87
CA CYS A 116 -3.15 -19.21 -10.77
C CYS A 116 -4.50 -19.07 -10.09
N VAL A 117 -5.41 -18.33 -10.72
CA VAL A 117 -6.76 -18.07 -10.22
C VAL A 117 -7.81 -18.64 -11.17
N PRO A 118 -9.03 -18.97 -10.70
CA PRO A 118 -10.15 -19.31 -11.58
C PRO A 118 -10.50 -18.19 -12.56
N GLU A 119 -11.35 -18.43 -13.54
CA GLU A 119 -11.86 -17.38 -14.45
C GLU A 119 -12.57 -16.27 -13.66
N ASN A 120 -13.46 -16.65 -12.73
CA ASN A 120 -14.07 -15.73 -11.77
C ASN A 120 -13.25 -15.74 -10.48
N TYR A 121 -12.47 -14.68 -10.26
CA TYR A 121 -11.60 -14.51 -9.10
C TYR A 121 -11.81 -13.17 -8.40
N LEU A 122 -11.41 -13.07 -7.15
CA LEU A 122 -11.54 -11.87 -6.35
C LEU A 122 -10.48 -10.83 -6.77
N ARG A 123 -10.93 -9.71 -7.35
CA ARG A 123 -10.07 -8.62 -7.78
C ARG A 123 -9.83 -7.58 -6.69
N SER A 124 -10.85 -7.33 -5.86
CA SER A 124 -10.79 -6.34 -4.79
C SER A 124 -11.67 -6.78 -3.63
N LEU A 125 -11.20 -6.49 -2.41
CA LEU A 125 -11.90 -6.76 -1.17
C LEU A 125 -11.79 -5.54 -0.27
N ARG A 126 -12.95 -4.99 0.15
CA ARG A 126 -13.02 -3.95 1.17
C ARG A 126 -13.76 -4.48 2.40
N ILE A 127 -13.10 -4.39 3.55
CA ILE A 127 -13.63 -4.80 4.85
C ILE A 127 -13.80 -3.54 5.70
N THR A 128 -15.04 -3.19 6.02
CA THR A 128 -15.37 -1.98 6.78
C THR A 128 -15.96 -2.36 8.13
N PRO A 129 -15.17 -2.33 9.21
CA PRO A 129 -15.69 -2.55 10.55
C PRO A 129 -16.66 -1.44 10.97
N LYS A 130 -17.75 -1.82 11.64
CA LYS A 130 -18.76 -0.95 12.22
C LYS A 130 -18.96 -1.32 13.69
N PRO A 131 -18.05 -0.92 14.59
CA PRO A 131 -18.10 -1.35 15.99
C PRO A 131 -19.36 -0.93 16.72
N GLU A 132 -19.91 0.25 16.38
CA GLU A 132 -21.15 0.77 17.00
C GLU A 132 -22.38 -0.06 16.65
N GLU A 133 -22.35 -0.77 15.51
CA GLU A 133 -23.41 -1.67 15.05
C GLU A 133 -23.11 -3.14 15.38
N ASN A 134 -21.98 -3.45 16.02
CA ASN A 134 -21.44 -4.81 16.17
C ASN A 134 -21.37 -5.55 14.82
N ALA A 135 -21.00 -4.88 13.76
CA ALA A 135 -21.07 -5.42 12.41
C ALA A 135 -19.78 -5.18 11.63
N VAL A 136 -19.61 -5.95 10.58
CA VAL A 136 -18.60 -5.74 9.56
C VAL A 136 -19.28 -5.75 8.19
N HIS A 137 -19.01 -4.74 7.40
CA HIS A 137 -19.48 -4.64 6.02
C HIS A 137 -18.36 -5.09 5.08
N ILE A 138 -18.68 -6.02 4.19
CA ILE A 138 -17.81 -6.59 3.18
C ILE A 138 -18.29 -6.13 1.82
N ARG A 139 -17.38 -5.64 0.99
CA ARG A 139 -17.62 -5.38 -0.42
C ARG A 139 -16.50 -6.01 -1.24
N LEU A 140 -16.88 -6.78 -2.24
CA LEU A 140 -15.93 -7.44 -3.12
C LEU A 140 -16.21 -7.12 -4.59
N GLU A 141 -15.16 -7.23 -5.40
CA GLU A 141 -15.25 -7.08 -6.85
C GLU A 141 -14.72 -8.35 -7.54
N ALA A 142 -15.56 -8.94 -8.38
CA ALA A 142 -15.29 -10.08 -9.22
C ALA A 142 -16.13 -9.94 -10.51
N ASP A 143 -15.96 -10.83 -11.49
CA ASP A 143 -16.84 -10.83 -12.65
C ASP A 143 -18.26 -11.25 -12.27
N ASP A 144 -18.39 -12.22 -11.37
CA ASP A 144 -19.64 -12.59 -10.72
C ASP A 144 -19.41 -12.60 -9.20
N PRO A 145 -19.77 -11.50 -8.49
CA PRO A 145 -19.57 -11.36 -7.05
C PRO A 145 -20.72 -11.91 -6.22
N ALA A 146 -21.83 -12.31 -6.86
CA ALA A 146 -23.02 -12.77 -6.15
C ALA A 146 -22.79 -14.10 -5.44
N MET A 147 -23.48 -14.29 -4.31
CA MET A 147 -23.48 -15.53 -3.52
C MET A 147 -22.10 -16.01 -3.07
N ALA A 148 -21.10 -15.09 -3.02
CA ALA A 148 -19.83 -15.42 -2.41
C ALA A 148 -20.02 -15.69 -0.92
N ALA A 149 -19.54 -16.82 -0.45
CA ALA A 149 -19.58 -17.14 0.96
C ALA A 149 -18.55 -16.28 1.71
N VAL A 150 -18.98 -15.66 2.79
CA VAL A 150 -18.15 -14.88 3.70
C VAL A 150 -18.21 -15.51 5.09
N THR A 151 -17.05 -15.83 5.64
CA THR A 151 -16.91 -16.44 6.97
C THR A 151 -15.97 -15.60 7.81
N ILE A 152 -16.41 -15.22 9.01
CA ILE A 152 -15.60 -14.52 10.00
C ILE A 152 -15.23 -15.52 11.11
N CYS A 153 -13.93 -15.59 11.40
CA CYS A 153 -13.40 -16.48 12.43
C CYS A 153 -12.71 -15.72 13.56
N ARG A 154 -12.73 -16.34 14.73
CA ARG A 154 -11.98 -15.95 15.89
C ARG A 154 -11.33 -17.19 16.52
N ASP A 155 -10.02 -17.16 16.72
CA ASP A 155 -9.25 -18.27 17.32
C ASP A 155 -9.55 -19.63 16.65
N GLY A 156 -9.78 -19.64 15.33
CA GLY A 156 -10.13 -20.81 14.52
C GLY A 156 -11.60 -21.23 14.58
N GLY A 157 -12.44 -20.58 15.40
CA GLY A 157 -13.89 -20.80 15.48
C GLY A 157 -14.66 -19.81 14.60
N ILE A 158 -15.67 -20.29 13.88
CA ILE A 158 -16.57 -19.46 13.10
C ILE A 158 -17.51 -18.71 14.05
N ILE A 159 -17.59 -17.38 13.92
CA ILE A 159 -18.43 -16.51 14.73
C ILE A 159 -19.54 -15.81 13.92
N ALA A 160 -19.36 -15.65 12.61
CA ALA A 160 -20.36 -15.13 11.72
C ALA A 160 -20.18 -15.68 10.31
N GLU A 161 -21.28 -15.91 9.60
CA GLU A 161 -21.32 -16.37 8.22
C GLU A 161 -22.41 -15.62 7.45
N GLY A 162 -22.20 -15.47 6.16
CA GLY A 162 -23.17 -14.89 5.25
C GLY A 162 -22.77 -15.05 3.79
N GLN A 163 -23.54 -14.43 2.93
CA GLN A 163 -23.29 -14.41 1.49
C GLN A 163 -23.42 -12.99 0.98
N THR A 164 -22.72 -12.69 -0.10
CA THR A 164 -22.87 -11.41 -0.81
C THR A 164 -24.14 -11.39 -1.65
N ASP A 165 -24.66 -10.19 -1.83
CA ASP A 165 -25.73 -9.89 -2.78
C ASP A 165 -25.19 -9.79 -4.23
N GLU A 166 -26.07 -9.40 -5.16
CA GLU A 166 -25.75 -9.21 -6.58
C GLU A 166 -24.69 -8.11 -6.84
N ASN A 167 -24.49 -7.20 -5.89
CA ASN A 167 -23.51 -6.12 -5.96
C ASN A 167 -22.16 -6.50 -5.30
N GLY A 168 -22.05 -7.72 -4.78
CA GLY A 168 -20.87 -8.18 -4.05
C GLY A 168 -20.79 -7.63 -2.61
N GLU A 169 -21.93 -7.24 -2.02
CA GLU A 169 -21.97 -6.66 -0.68
C GLU A 169 -22.59 -7.62 0.34
N SER A 170 -22.05 -7.62 1.55
CA SER A 170 -22.57 -8.36 2.70
C SER A 170 -22.32 -7.59 3.99
N THR A 171 -23.23 -7.67 4.92
CA THR A 171 -23.03 -7.14 6.28
C THR A 171 -23.30 -8.25 7.29
N LEU A 172 -22.27 -8.59 8.06
CA LEU A 172 -22.32 -9.63 9.08
C LEU A 172 -22.32 -9.01 10.47
N THR A 173 -23.21 -9.50 11.33
CA THR A 173 -23.24 -9.11 12.73
C THR A 173 -22.28 -10.01 13.54
N ILE A 174 -21.42 -9.39 14.32
CA ILE A 174 -20.54 -10.06 15.28
C ILE A 174 -21.33 -10.21 16.60
N PRO A 175 -21.51 -11.42 17.16
CA PRO A 175 -22.15 -11.57 18.46
C PRO A 175 -21.49 -10.71 19.53
N ALA A 176 -22.29 -10.09 20.41
CA ALA A 176 -21.77 -9.12 21.38
C ALA A 176 -20.71 -9.73 22.31
N GLU A 177 -20.86 -11.01 22.65
CA GLU A 177 -19.90 -11.78 23.45
C GLU A 177 -18.58 -12.08 22.73
N GLU A 178 -18.59 -12.02 21.38
CA GLU A 178 -17.44 -12.25 20.53
C GLU A 178 -16.76 -10.93 20.12
N LEU A 179 -17.40 -9.78 20.42
CA LEU A 179 -16.88 -8.46 20.01
C LEU A 179 -15.66 -8.08 20.83
N ARG A 180 -14.53 -7.89 20.14
CA ARG A 180 -13.29 -7.34 20.70
C ARG A 180 -12.81 -6.20 19.84
N LEU A 181 -12.63 -5.03 20.45
CA LEU A 181 -12.12 -3.86 19.77
C LEU A 181 -10.60 -3.94 19.65
N TRP A 182 -10.09 -3.56 18.49
CA TRP A 182 -8.66 -3.40 18.28
C TRP A 182 -8.18 -2.08 18.88
N SER A 183 -7.06 -2.13 19.57
CA SER A 183 -6.28 -0.96 20.00
C SER A 183 -4.79 -1.31 20.01
N PRO A 184 -3.88 -0.32 20.11
CA PRO A 184 -2.46 -0.60 20.30
C PRO A 184 -2.14 -1.47 21.50
N GLU A 185 -2.94 -1.41 22.56
CA GLU A 185 -2.79 -2.21 23.78
C GLU A 185 -3.34 -3.61 23.62
N GLU A 186 -4.41 -3.74 22.84
CA GLU A 186 -5.10 -5.01 22.54
C GLU A 186 -5.29 -5.18 21.04
N PRO A 187 -4.24 -5.54 20.28
CA PRO A 187 -4.28 -5.59 18.81
C PRO A 187 -4.96 -6.86 18.30
N PHE A 188 -6.22 -7.03 18.64
CA PHE A 188 -6.99 -8.21 18.27
C PHE A 188 -7.45 -8.12 16.81
N LEU A 189 -7.19 -9.18 16.04
CA LEU A 189 -7.59 -9.32 14.64
C LEU A 189 -8.55 -10.49 14.49
N TYR A 190 -9.56 -10.31 13.66
CA TYR A 190 -10.45 -11.35 13.18
C TYR A 190 -9.97 -11.83 11.82
N ASP A 191 -10.10 -13.12 11.56
CA ASP A 191 -9.87 -13.69 10.24
C ASP A 191 -11.16 -13.61 9.41
N ALA A 192 -11.02 -13.32 8.12
CA ALA A 192 -12.10 -13.30 7.15
C ALA A 192 -11.75 -14.21 5.97
N ALA A 193 -12.61 -15.15 5.63
CA ALA A 193 -12.49 -15.99 4.46
C ALA A 193 -13.62 -15.70 3.48
N ILE A 194 -13.27 -15.48 2.21
CA ILE A 194 -14.20 -15.26 1.13
C ILE A 194 -14.05 -16.38 0.10
N THR A 195 -15.17 -17.00 -0.29
CA THR A 195 -15.16 -18.03 -1.33
C THR A 195 -16.19 -17.68 -2.40
N LEU A 196 -15.71 -17.41 -3.60
CA LEU A 196 -16.57 -17.16 -4.77
C LEU A 196 -17.23 -18.46 -5.28
N ALA A 197 -18.37 -18.32 -5.95
CA ALA A 197 -19.06 -19.45 -6.57
C ALA A 197 -18.19 -20.24 -7.57
N GLY A 198 -17.21 -19.58 -8.21
CA GLY A 198 -16.23 -20.22 -9.10
C GLY A 198 -15.10 -20.97 -8.41
N GLY A 199 -15.07 -21.02 -7.07
CA GLY A 199 -14.09 -21.75 -6.27
C GLY A 199 -12.85 -20.95 -5.88
N ASP A 200 -12.76 -19.66 -6.21
CA ASP A 200 -11.69 -18.80 -5.70
C ASP A 200 -11.88 -18.59 -4.19
N LYS A 201 -10.81 -18.76 -3.43
CA LYS A 201 -10.80 -18.63 -1.98
C LYS A 201 -9.71 -17.67 -1.55
N VAL A 202 -10.11 -16.60 -0.87
CA VAL A 202 -9.20 -15.59 -0.33
C VAL A 202 -9.35 -15.48 1.18
N GLU A 203 -8.23 -15.47 1.88
CA GLU A 203 -8.15 -15.24 3.32
C GLU A 203 -7.62 -13.83 3.58
N SER A 204 -8.23 -13.14 4.52
CA SER A 204 -7.89 -11.78 4.94
C SER A 204 -8.11 -11.62 6.44
N TYR A 205 -7.92 -10.43 6.95
CA TYR A 205 -8.14 -10.10 8.35
C TYR A 205 -8.68 -8.69 8.53
N PHE A 206 -9.21 -8.39 9.71
CA PHE A 206 -9.57 -7.03 10.10
C PHE A 206 -9.55 -6.85 11.62
N GLY A 207 -9.44 -5.60 12.07
CA GLY A 207 -9.65 -5.23 13.47
C GLY A 207 -10.94 -4.43 13.62
N MET A 208 -11.74 -4.75 14.63
CA MET A 208 -12.94 -3.97 14.96
C MET A 208 -12.50 -2.67 15.64
N ARG A 209 -12.48 -1.58 14.90
CA ARG A 209 -12.10 -0.24 15.38
C ARG A 209 -12.86 0.86 14.66
N ALA A 210 -12.95 2.01 15.33
CA ALA A 210 -13.41 3.26 14.73
C ALA A 210 -12.45 4.39 15.06
N PHE A 211 -12.09 5.18 14.04
CA PHE A 211 -11.37 6.44 14.17
C PHE A 211 -12.36 7.59 14.06
N GLY A 212 -12.06 8.71 14.73
CA GLY A 212 -12.88 9.89 14.66
C GLY A 212 -12.21 11.14 15.24
N ILE A 213 -12.91 12.25 15.13
CA ILE A 213 -12.55 13.51 15.76
C ILE A 213 -13.69 13.89 16.69
N GLY A 214 -13.37 14.21 17.92
CA GLY A 214 -14.33 14.65 18.92
C GLY A 214 -13.74 15.68 19.87
N LYS A 215 -14.48 16.01 20.93
CA LYS A 215 -14.01 16.95 21.96
C LYS A 215 -13.78 16.21 23.27
N ASP A 216 -12.70 16.59 23.98
CA ASP A 216 -12.49 16.14 25.36
C ASP A 216 -13.40 16.87 26.35
N GLU A 217 -13.29 16.53 27.64
CA GLU A 217 -14.07 17.14 28.72
C GLU A 217 -13.87 18.66 28.85
N LYS A 218 -12.77 19.18 28.30
CA LYS A 218 -12.45 20.61 28.25
C LYS A 218 -12.95 21.29 26.98
N GLY A 219 -13.63 20.56 26.09
CA GLY A 219 -14.10 21.06 24.81
C GLY A 219 -13.05 21.18 23.72
N LEU A 220 -11.83 20.65 23.93
CA LEU A 220 -10.74 20.71 22.97
C LEU A 220 -10.89 19.57 21.94
N PRO A 221 -10.63 19.83 20.65
CA PRO A 221 -10.66 18.78 19.63
C PRO A 221 -9.58 17.71 19.91
N ARG A 222 -9.95 16.46 19.76
CA ARG A 222 -9.10 15.28 19.98
C ARG A 222 -9.34 14.26 18.87
N LEU A 223 -8.27 13.53 18.54
CA LEU A 223 -8.37 12.29 17.79
C LEU A 223 -8.97 11.22 18.72
N LEU A 224 -9.92 10.46 18.17
CA LEU A 224 -10.59 9.39 18.90
C LEU A 224 -10.20 8.04 18.31
N LEU A 225 -10.01 7.06 19.19
CA LEU A 225 -10.00 5.64 18.86
C LEU A 225 -11.13 4.98 19.65
N ASN A 226 -12.02 4.27 18.94
CA ASN A 226 -13.18 3.60 19.54
C ASN A 226 -14.03 4.56 20.42
N GLY A 227 -14.26 5.76 19.93
CA GLY A 227 -15.04 6.79 20.58
C GLY A 227 -14.38 7.51 21.76
N LYS A 228 -13.13 7.18 22.11
CA LYS A 228 -12.41 7.77 23.25
C LYS A 228 -11.21 8.60 22.76
N PRO A 229 -10.92 9.75 23.39
CA PRO A 229 -9.69 10.49 23.13
C PRO A 229 -8.46 9.60 23.27
N TYR A 230 -7.65 9.54 22.22
CA TYR A 230 -6.46 8.72 22.20
C TYR A 230 -5.24 9.53 21.76
N PHE A 231 -4.22 9.62 22.64
CA PHE A 231 -3.00 10.33 22.35
C PHE A 231 -2.07 9.47 21.49
N GLN A 232 -1.74 9.96 20.31
CA GLN A 232 -0.87 9.29 19.38
C GLN A 232 0.57 9.76 19.59
N ASN A 233 1.32 9.00 20.37
CA ASN A 233 2.73 9.23 20.64
C ASN A 233 3.57 8.52 19.59
N GLY A 234 4.07 9.24 18.59
CA GLY A 234 4.66 8.63 17.43
C GLY A 234 5.97 9.21 16.94
N LEU A 235 6.56 8.51 16.00
CA LEU A 235 7.80 8.83 15.32
C LEU A 235 7.61 8.91 13.81
N LEU A 236 8.48 9.70 13.17
CA LEU A 236 8.64 9.70 11.72
C LEU A 236 9.42 8.45 11.31
N ASP A 237 8.84 7.65 10.44
CA ASP A 237 9.45 6.46 9.84
C ASP A 237 9.60 6.66 8.33
N GLN A 238 10.83 6.72 7.86
CA GLN A 238 11.13 6.94 6.45
C GLN A 238 11.37 5.64 5.67
N GLY A 239 11.52 4.50 6.36
CA GLY A 239 11.68 3.19 5.76
C GLY A 239 12.89 3.08 4.84
N TYR A 240 14.03 3.66 5.23
CA TYR A 240 15.25 3.67 4.44
C TYR A 240 16.36 2.88 5.14
N TRP A 241 16.86 1.86 4.48
CA TRP A 241 17.84 0.90 5.02
C TRP A 241 19.26 1.24 4.56
N SER A 242 20.25 0.96 5.38
CA SER A 242 21.66 1.33 5.11
C SER A 242 22.24 0.63 3.89
N ASP A 243 21.79 -0.59 3.60
CA ASP A 243 22.31 -1.49 2.56
C ASP A 243 21.30 -1.82 1.46
N GLY A 244 20.00 -1.86 1.82
CA GLY A 244 18.90 -2.18 0.90
C GLY A 244 18.09 -0.97 0.44
N TYR A 245 18.42 0.23 0.89
CA TYR A 245 17.69 1.47 0.63
C TYR A 245 16.20 1.34 0.94
N TYR A 246 15.33 1.19 -0.05
CA TYR A 246 13.90 0.98 0.16
C TYR A 246 13.53 -0.45 0.53
N THR A 247 14.42 -1.41 0.28
CA THR A 247 14.18 -2.82 0.55
C THR A 247 14.72 -3.22 1.91
N ALA A 248 13.85 -3.63 2.82
CA ALA A 248 14.26 -4.20 4.10
C ALA A 248 15.06 -5.49 3.89
N PRO A 249 16.06 -5.78 4.72
CA PRO A 249 16.85 -7.00 4.58
C PRO A 249 16.06 -8.28 4.84
N SER A 250 15.04 -8.22 5.69
CA SER A 250 14.14 -9.34 5.98
C SER A 250 12.83 -8.86 6.63
N ASP A 251 11.86 -9.76 6.80
CA ASP A 251 10.65 -9.50 7.57
C ASP A 251 10.93 -9.29 9.05
N GLU A 252 11.90 -10.04 9.59
CA GLU A 252 12.31 -9.89 10.98
C GLU A 252 12.87 -8.49 11.27
N ALA A 253 13.52 -7.86 10.29
CA ALA A 253 13.98 -6.48 10.43
C ALA A 253 12.82 -5.50 10.49
N LEU A 254 11.78 -5.67 9.65
CA LEU A 254 10.56 -4.89 9.71
C LEU A 254 9.85 -5.03 11.07
N ILE A 255 9.72 -6.28 11.54
CA ILE A 255 9.11 -6.62 12.83
C ILE A 255 9.91 -6.01 13.99
N HIS A 256 11.24 -6.10 13.92
CA HIS A 256 12.14 -5.59 14.95
C HIS A 256 11.94 -4.08 15.17
N ASP A 257 11.93 -3.28 14.09
CA ASP A 257 11.76 -1.84 14.20
C ASP A 257 10.42 -1.47 14.82
N ILE A 258 9.32 -2.10 14.38
CA ILE A 258 7.98 -1.87 14.94
C ILE A 258 7.95 -2.25 16.43
N ALA A 259 8.47 -3.42 16.78
CA ALA A 259 8.47 -3.94 18.14
C ALA A 259 9.32 -3.07 19.09
N GLU A 260 10.50 -2.60 18.62
CA GLU A 260 11.35 -1.71 19.42
C GLU A 260 10.72 -0.35 19.67
N MET A 261 10.07 0.25 18.65
CA MET A 261 9.34 1.50 18.85
C MET A 261 8.21 1.32 19.86
N LYS A 262 7.47 0.22 19.78
CA LYS A 262 6.43 -0.11 20.77
C LYS A 262 7.02 -0.32 22.17
N ARG A 263 8.11 -1.06 22.29
CA ARG A 263 8.83 -1.26 23.57
C ARG A 263 9.29 0.05 24.22
N LEU A 264 9.66 1.04 23.40
CA LEU A 264 10.03 2.39 23.85
C LEU A 264 8.82 3.27 24.24
N GLY A 265 7.60 2.77 24.10
CA GLY A 265 6.37 3.47 24.49
C GLY A 265 5.71 4.28 23.39
N PHE A 266 6.13 4.13 22.14
CA PHE A 266 5.43 4.70 21.00
C PHE A 266 4.25 3.81 20.58
N ASN A 267 3.18 4.43 20.13
CA ASN A 267 1.97 3.75 19.67
C ASN A 267 1.58 4.11 18.24
N MET A 268 2.40 4.93 17.56
CA MET A 268 2.16 5.40 16.20
C MET A 268 3.46 5.56 15.43
N LEU A 269 3.44 5.22 14.14
CA LEU A 269 4.49 5.55 13.17
C LEU A 269 3.88 6.38 12.04
N ARG A 270 4.53 7.51 11.69
CA ARG A 270 4.21 8.25 10.48
C ARG A 270 5.11 7.73 9.36
N LYS A 271 4.54 6.94 8.45
CA LYS A 271 5.25 6.48 7.25
C LYS A 271 5.38 7.63 6.27
N HIS A 272 6.59 8.16 6.18
CA HIS A 272 6.87 9.40 5.50
C HIS A 272 7.17 9.19 4.02
N ILE A 273 6.23 9.64 3.18
CA ILE A 273 6.32 9.70 1.71
C ILE A 273 6.87 8.43 1.02
N LYS A 274 6.52 7.27 1.56
CA LYS A 274 6.84 5.94 1.02
C LYS A 274 5.68 5.00 1.30
N VAL A 275 5.33 4.13 0.35
CA VAL A 275 4.46 2.99 0.59
C VAL A 275 5.32 1.75 0.78
N GLU A 276 5.17 1.10 1.92
CA GLU A 276 5.88 -0.13 2.25
C GLU A 276 5.23 -1.36 1.59
N PRO A 277 5.92 -2.52 1.54
CA PRO A 277 5.27 -3.78 1.27
C PRO A 277 4.11 -4.02 2.23
N LEU A 278 2.98 -4.57 1.75
CA LEU A 278 1.76 -4.75 2.55
C LEU A 278 2.00 -5.52 3.86
N ARG A 279 2.99 -6.43 3.89
CA ARG A 279 3.36 -7.16 5.11
C ARG A 279 3.86 -6.26 6.25
N TRP A 280 4.43 -5.08 5.96
CA TRP A 280 4.80 -4.12 6.99
C TRP A 280 3.56 -3.58 7.72
N TYR A 281 2.51 -3.22 6.98
CA TYR A 281 1.23 -2.78 7.56
C TYR A 281 0.57 -3.89 8.36
N TYR A 282 0.57 -5.13 7.84
CA TYR A 282 0.11 -6.30 8.59
C TYR A 282 0.85 -6.45 9.93
N HIS A 283 2.17 -6.25 9.93
CA HIS A 283 2.93 -6.30 11.17
C HIS A 283 2.58 -5.16 12.12
N CYS A 284 2.29 -3.94 11.64
CA CYS A 284 1.76 -2.87 12.46
C CYS A 284 0.40 -3.24 13.09
N ASP A 285 -0.49 -3.79 12.28
CA ASP A 285 -1.83 -4.18 12.72
C ASP A 285 -1.81 -5.23 13.82
N ARG A 286 -1.04 -6.32 13.63
CA ARG A 286 -0.95 -7.42 14.60
C ARG A 286 -0.12 -7.10 15.85
N LEU A 287 0.82 -6.15 15.75
CA LEU A 287 1.63 -5.71 16.87
C LEU A 287 1.02 -4.51 17.62
N GLY A 288 -0.05 -3.92 17.10
CA GLY A 288 -0.72 -2.79 17.71
C GLY A 288 0.07 -1.48 17.55
N MET A 289 0.40 -1.12 16.33
CA MET A 289 1.04 0.14 15.98
C MET A 289 0.12 0.91 15.03
N LEU A 290 -0.31 2.10 15.41
CA LEU A 290 -1.02 3.01 14.52
C LEU A 290 -0.10 3.49 13.41
N VAL A 291 -0.63 3.72 12.23
CA VAL A 291 0.14 4.25 11.10
C VAL A 291 -0.53 5.50 10.55
N TRP A 292 0.24 6.56 10.40
CA TRP A 292 -0.09 7.68 9.53
C TRP A 292 0.66 7.51 8.22
N GLN A 293 -0.08 7.49 7.13
CA GLN A 293 0.48 7.28 5.80
C GLN A 293 0.51 8.59 5.03
N ASP A 294 1.71 9.05 4.70
CA ASP A 294 1.87 10.18 3.78
C ASP A 294 1.77 9.74 2.34
N MET A 295 1.22 10.59 1.47
CA MET A 295 1.32 10.41 0.03
C MET A 295 2.77 10.61 -0.44
N MET A 296 3.21 9.83 -1.40
CA MET A 296 4.55 9.95 -1.98
C MET A 296 4.73 11.32 -2.64
N ASN A 297 5.74 12.05 -2.22
CA ASN A 297 6.05 13.36 -2.79
C ASN A 297 6.81 13.22 -4.12
N GLY A 298 6.67 14.23 -4.97
CA GLY A 298 7.31 14.29 -6.27
C GLY A 298 7.04 15.63 -6.95
N GLY A 299 7.08 15.63 -8.27
CA GLY A 299 6.89 16.84 -9.08
C GLY A 299 8.20 17.42 -9.57
N GLU A 300 8.12 18.56 -10.23
CA GLU A 300 9.28 19.29 -10.75
C GLU A 300 10.19 19.81 -9.62
N SER A 301 11.37 20.30 -9.97
CA SER A 301 12.28 20.89 -8.99
C SER A 301 11.68 22.13 -8.35
N TYR A 302 11.74 22.22 -7.04
CA TYR A 302 11.28 23.38 -6.29
C TYR A 302 12.14 24.61 -6.58
N SER A 303 11.50 25.78 -6.65
CA SER A 303 12.24 27.06 -6.70
C SER A 303 12.89 27.32 -5.33
N PRO A 304 14.23 27.40 -5.25
CA PRO A 304 14.90 27.75 -4.00
C PRO A 304 14.42 29.08 -3.40
N LEU A 305 14.03 30.04 -4.26
CA LEU A 305 13.51 31.31 -3.84
C LEU A 305 12.19 31.18 -3.07
N SER A 306 11.28 30.33 -3.57
CA SER A 306 9.98 30.12 -2.95
C SER A 306 10.09 29.41 -1.61
N ILE A 307 10.94 28.39 -1.51
CA ILE A 307 11.01 27.54 -0.31
C ILE A 307 11.92 28.13 0.76
N TYR A 308 13.13 28.56 0.40
CA TYR A 308 14.10 28.98 1.39
C TYR A 308 14.07 30.49 1.68
N VAL A 309 13.90 31.33 0.65
CA VAL A 309 14.00 32.80 0.86
C VAL A 309 12.69 33.34 1.43
N PHE A 310 11.55 33.02 0.82
CA PHE A 310 10.26 33.57 1.27
C PHE A 310 9.85 33.03 2.62
N SER A 311 10.06 31.74 2.91
CA SER A 311 9.76 31.17 4.22
C SER A 311 10.62 31.77 5.34
N ASN A 312 11.94 31.94 5.12
CA ASN A 312 12.82 32.55 6.10
C ASN A 312 12.56 34.04 6.33
N LEU A 313 12.01 34.74 5.36
CA LEU A 313 11.61 36.13 5.49
C LEU A 313 10.19 36.31 6.04
N GLY A 314 9.48 35.21 6.36
CA GLY A 314 8.10 35.24 6.83
C GLY A 314 7.10 35.73 5.77
N LEU A 315 7.49 35.75 4.50
CA LEU A 315 6.63 36.17 3.41
C LEU A 315 5.65 35.07 3.06
N ARG A 316 4.36 35.40 3.08
CA ARG A 316 3.30 34.46 2.68
C ARG A 316 3.27 34.37 1.15
N VAL A 317 3.45 33.16 0.62
CA VAL A 317 3.23 32.83 -0.79
C VAL A 317 1.80 32.30 -0.92
N LYS A 318 1.08 32.76 -1.92
CA LYS A 318 -0.25 32.18 -2.24
C LYS A 318 -0.07 30.75 -2.75
N ASP A 319 -0.70 29.82 -2.09
CA ASP A 319 -0.67 28.39 -2.40
C ASP A 319 -1.65 27.98 -3.51
N ASP A 320 -2.36 28.94 -4.11
CA ASP A 320 -3.30 28.74 -5.22
C ASP A 320 -2.62 28.56 -6.59
N ARG A 321 -1.27 28.55 -6.66
CA ARG A 321 -0.52 28.45 -7.92
C ARG A 321 0.42 27.26 -7.92
N TYR A 322 0.07 26.24 -8.67
CA TYR A 322 0.83 24.99 -8.83
C TYR A 322 2.32 25.19 -9.11
N ARG A 323 2.71 26.24 -9.86
CA ARG A 323 4.12 26.52 -10.22
C ARG A 323 5.02 26.76 -9.01
N TYR A 324 4.47 27.28 -7.91
CA TYR A 324 5.26 27.52 -6.69
C TYR A 324 5.55 26.23 -5.92
N PHE A 325 4.74 25.20 -6.14
CA PHE A 325 4.80 23.91 -5.48
C PHE A 325 5.23 22.78 -6.43
N SER A 326 5.94 23.13 -7.53
CA SER A 326 6.51 22.16 -8.47
C SER A 326 5.47 21.20 -9.09
N ARG A 327 4.26 21.71 -9.33
CA ARG A 327 3.13 20.98 -9.88
C ARG A 327 2.51 21.68 -11.10
N SER A 328 3.32 22.39 -11.90
CA SER A 328 2.85 23.08 -13.10
C SER A 328 2.45 22.12 -14.23
N ASP A 329 3.07 20.97 -14.31
CA ASP A 329 2.74 19.90 -15.26
C ASP A 329 1.38 19.26 -14.94
N GLU A 330 0.44 19.33 -15.88
CA GLU A 330 -0.90 18.79 -15.73
C GLU A 330 -0.89 17.24 -15.70
N ALA A 331 -0.09 16.62 -16.55
CA ALA A 331 0.01 15.17 -16.59
C ALA A 331 0.58 14.62 -15.25
N GLY A 332 1.57 15.31 -14.68
CA GLY A 332 2.10 14.98 -13.37
C GLY A 332 1.08 15.15 -12.24
N ARG A 333 0.19 16.15 -12.29
CA ARG A 333 -0.91 16.29 -11.32
C ARG A 333 -1.93 15.16 -11.45
N THR A 334 -2.34 14.84 -12.68
CA THR A 334 -3.28 13.74 -12.94
C THR A 334 -2.74 12.43 -12.39
N HIS A 335 -1.48 12.12 -12.73
CA HIS A 335 -0.82 10.92 -12.21
C HIS A 335 -0.74 10.89 -10.67
N TYR A 336 -0.45 12.03 -10.04
CA TYR A 336 -0.43 12.13 -8.58
C TYR A 336 -1.79 11.81 -7.94
N TYR A 337 -2.90 12.32 -8.51
CA TYR A 337 -4.24 12.01 -8.00
C TYR A 337 -4.62 10.54 -8.25
N GLU A 338 -4.21 9.96 -9.36
CA GLU A 338 -4.40 8.54 -9.62
C GLU A 338 -3.63 7.67 -8.62
N GLU A 339 -2.35 7.97 -8.37
CA GLU A 339 -1.55 7.29 -7.35
C GLU A 339 -2.14 7.45 -5.95
N LEU A 340 -2.64 8.63 -5.60
CA LEU A 340 -3.30 8.87 -4.30
C LEU A 340 -4.54 7.98 -4.14
N GLY A 341 -5.39 7.94 -5.16
CA GLY A 341 -6.57 7.06 -5.15
C GLY A 341 -6.19 5.59 -4.99
N GLN A 342 -5.22 5.12 -5.80
CA GLN A 342 -4.72 3.75 -5.73
C GLN A 342 -4.08 3.42 -4.36
N MET A 343 -3.34 4.35 -3.76
CA MET A 343 -2.77 4.16 -2.41
C MET A 343 -3.88 4.01 -1.36
N ILE A 344 -4.91 4.84 -1.41
CA ILE A 344 -6.05 4.77 -0.49
C ILE A 344 -6.77 3.42 -0.65
N ASP A 345 -7.00 2.98 -1.88
CA ASP A 345 -7.64 1.70 -2.17
C ASP A 345 -6.78 0.51 -1.70
N LEU A 346 -5.47 0.54 -1.98
CA LEU A 346 -4.52 -0.49 -1.56
C LEU A 346 -4.51 -0.68 -0.05
N LEU A 347 -4.52 0.43 0.68
CA LEU A 347 -4.38 0.44 2.13
C LEU A 347 -5.72 0.47 2.88
N TYR A 348 -6.85 0.36 2.17
CA TYR A 348 -8.18 0.48 2.77
C TYR A 348 -8.42 -0.49 3.93
N ASN A 349 -7.99 -1.75 3.78
CA ASN A 349 -8.19 -2.78 4.80
C ASN A 349 -7.16 -2.71 5.94
N CYS A 350 -6.04 -1.99 5.75
CA CYS A 350 -5.05 -1.80 6.79
C CYS A 350 -5.63 -0.92 7.92
N LEU A 351 -5.18 -1.15 9.16
CA LEU A 351 -5.67 -0.40 10.32
C LEU A 351 -5.01 0.98 10.41
N LEU A 352 -4.99 1.69 9.29
CA LEU A 352 -4.34 2.99 9.15
C LEU A 352 -5.24 4.13 9.64
N TYR A 353 -4.57 5.18 10.10
CA TYR A 353 -5.11 6.55 10.14
C TYR A 353 -4.41 7.31 9.01
N THR A 354 -5.15 7.68 7.96
CA THR A 354 -4.56 8.45 6.86
C THR A 354 -4.36 9.90 7.29
N SER A 355 -3.17 10.44 7.11
CA SER A 355 -2.92 11.87 7.18
C SER A 355 -2.78 12.46 5.77
N ASP A 356 -3.21 13.69 5.61
CA ASP A 356 -3.00 14.44 4.38
C ASP A 356 -1.54 14.94 4.39
N ALA A 357 -0.75 14.49 3.40
CA ALA A 357 0.67 14.84 3.27
C ALA A 357 0.89 16.20 2.60
N ALA A 358 -0.10 17.07 2.56
CA ALA A 358 0.01 18.39 1.94
C ALA A 358 0.97 19.34 2.70
N ASP A 359 1.40 18.99 3.92
CA ASP A 359 2.10 19.90 4.81
C ASP A 359 3.63 19.79 4.81
N ASP A 360 4.23 18.89 4.02
CA ASP A 360 5.69 18.76 3.93
C ASP A 360 6.29 19.60 2.78
N LEU A 361 5.86 20.84 2.69
CA LEU A 361 6.47 21.85 1.81
C LEU A 361 7.48 22.72 2.55
#